data_8b952fbc48b4b26393e12d3613260da6
#
_entry.id   8b952fbc48b4b26393e12d3613260da6
#
_cell.length_a   1.000
_cell.length_b   1.000
_cell.length_c   1.000
_cell.angle_alpha   90.00
_cell.angle_beta   90.00
_cell.angle_gamma   90.00
#
_symmetry.space_group_name_H-M   'P 1'
#
loop_
_entity.id
_entity.type
_entity.pdbx_description
1 polymer ?
#
loop_
_entity_poly.entity_id
_entity_poly.type
_entity_poly.pdbx_seq_one_letter_code
_entity_poly.pdbx_strand_id
1 'polypeptide(L)'
;ATELAKVLSTTYYGMCIAFHNDMNELCKEYDVKYEEVASKWNLTYNAGYKSLGMNNVVRPVLYPPKEGKIGGHCIIPNAELCQTFFDSKVLEYILELKE
;
A
#
# COMPACT_ATOMS: atom_id res chain seq x y z
N ALA A 1 -21.36 9.92 -4.45
CA ALA A 1 -19.97 10.41 -4.28
C ALA A 1 -19.29 9.83 -3.04
N THR A 2 -19.99 9.79 -1.91
CA THR A 2 -19.42 9.28 -0.65
C THR A 2 -19.08 7.80 -0.74
N GLU A 3 -19.95 7.02 -1.32
CA GLU A 3 -19.74 5.58 -1.47
C GLU A 3 -18.57 5.27 -2.39
N LEU A 4 -18.46 6.01 -3.50
CA LEU A 4 -17.34 5.86 -4.41
C LEU A 4 -16.03 6.26 -3.71
N ALA A 5 -16.04 7.33 -2.93
CA ALA A 5 -14.88 7.77 -2.19
C ALA A 5 -14.40 6.71 -1.20
N LYS A 6 -15.31 6.06 -0.50
CA LYS A 6 -14.98 4.99 0.45
C LYS A 6 -14.32 3.80 -0.25
N VAL A 7 -14.90 3.36 -1.37
CA VAL A 7 -14.36 2.24 -2.13
C VAL A 7 -12.97 2.57 -2.66
N LEU A 8 -12.80 3.74 -3.26
CA LEU A 8 -11.52 4.16 -3.83
C LEU A 8 -10.45 4.38 -2.75
N SER A 9 -10.83 4.95 -1.61
CA SER A 9 -9.90 5.17 -0.50
C SER A 9 -9.37 3.85 0.06
N THR A 10 -10.25 2.88 0.25
CA THR A 10 -9.85 1.57 0.75
C THR A 10 -8.99 0.83 -0.28
N THR A 11 -9.33 0.94 -1.55
CA THR A 11 -8.56 0.33 -2.63
C THR A 11 -7.18 0.99 -2.75
N TYR A 12 -7.11 2.31 -2.58
CA TYR A 12 -5.83 3.02 -2.56
C TYR A 12 -4.92 2.50 -1.43
N TYR A 13 -5.48 2.30 -0.25
CA TYR A 13 -4.71 1.73 0.87
C TYR A 13 -4.21 0.32 0.52
N GLY A 14 -5.07 -0.49 -0.11
CA GLY A 14 -4.68 -1.82 -0.58
C GLY A 14 -3.54 -1.77 -1.59
N MET A 15 -3.56 -0.78 -2.49
CA MET A 15 -2.47 -0.57 -3.44
C MET A 15 -1.15 -0.26 -2.72
N CYS A 16 -1.21 0.57 -1.70
CA CYS A 16 -0.02 0.89 -0.91
C CYS A 16 0.55 -0.35 -0.23
N ILE A 17 -0.30 -1.19 0.34
CA ILE A 17 0.13 -2.45 0.98
C ILE A 17 0.75 -3.37 -0.07
N ALA A 18 0.13 -3.49 -1.24
CA ALA A 18 0.64 -4.34 -2.32
C ALA A 18 2.02 -3.89 -2.78
N PHE A 19 2.23 -2.59 -2.91
CA PHE A 19 3.54 -2.06 -3.30
C PHE A 19 4.59 -2.30 -2.23
N HIS A 20 4.22 -2.19 -0.96
CA HIS A 20 5.15 -2.49 0.13
C HIS A 20 5.51 -3.97 0.16
N ASN A 21 4.58 -4.84 -0.26
CA ASN A 21 4.90 -6.25 -0.45
C ASN A 21 5.96 -6.44 -1.53
N ASP A 22 5.84 -5.74 -2.66
CA ASP A 22 6.83 -5.80 -3.73
C ASP A 22 8.19 -5.31 -3.25
N MET A 23 8.23 -4.22 -2.49
CA MET A 23 9.48 -3.72 -1.93
C MET A 23 10.11 -4.74 -1.01
N ASN A 24 9.32 -5.44 -0.21
CA ASN A 24 9.83 -6.47 0.69
C ASN A 24 10.43 -7.64 -0.09
N GLU A 25 9.76 -8.09 -1.14
CA GLU A 25 10.27 -9.17 -1.98
C GLU A 25 11.59 -8.77 -2.64
N LEU A 26 11.69 -7.53 -3.12
CA LEU A 26 12.92 -7.02 -3.69
C LEU A 26 14.05 -6.96 -2.66
N CYS A 27 13.75 -6.56 -1.43
CA CYS A 27 14.72 -6.54 -0.34
C CYS A 27 15.26 -7.94 -0.05
N LYS A 28 14.39 -8.94 -0.07
CA LYS A 28 14.80 -10.34 0.10
C LYS A 28 15.73 -10.78 -1.02
N GLU A 29 15.43 -10.39 -2.25
CA GLU A 29 16.24 -10.73 -3.42
C GLU A 29 17.65 -10.16 -3.32
N TYR A 30 17.80 -8.95 -2.80
CA TYR A 30 19.09 -8.29 -2.65
C TYR A 30 19.72 -8.48 -1.26
N ASP A 31 19.10 -9.29 -0.40
CA ASP A 31 19.58 -9.59 0.94
C ASP A 31 19.81 -8.33 1.79
N VAL A 32 18.83 -7.44 1.77
CA VAL A 32 18.83 -6.23 2.58
C VAL A 32 17.58 -6.21 3.46
N LYS A 33 17.66 -5.46 4.57
CA LYS A 33 16.54 -5.38 5.50
C LYS A 33 15.51 -4.39 5.01
N TYR A 34 14.25 -4.81 5.00
CA TYR A 34 13.13 -3.96 4.61
C TYR A 34 13.09 -2.67 5.42
N GLU A 35 13.28 -2.76 6.74
CA GLU A 35 13.23 -1.59 7.63
C GLU A 35 14.27 -0.53 7.24
N GLU A 36 15.43 -0.94 6.78
CA GLU A 36 16.47 -0.01 6.37
C GLU A 36 16.19 0.64 5.03
N VAL A 37 15.59 -0.12 4.11
CA VAL A 37 15.36 0.36 2.74
C VAL A 37 14.05 1.15 2.63
N ALA A 38 12.98 0.69 3.26
CA ALA A 38 11.67 1.31 3.11
C ALA A 38 11.26 2.14 4.32
N SER A 39 11.21 1.53 5.49
CA SER A 39 10.66 2.20 6.68
C SER A 39 11.52 3.39 7.11
N LYS A 40 12.80 3.20 7.24
CA LYS A 40 13.73 4.27 7.66
C LYS A 40 13.77 5.43 6.68
N TRP A 41 13.80 5.11 5.39
CA TRP A 41 13.80 6.14 4.36
C TRP A 41 12.54 6.97 4.39
N ASN A 42 11.38 6.32 4.51
CA ASN A 42 10.11 7.04 4.56
C ASN A 42 9.97 7.86 5.83
N LEU A 43 10.44 7.35 6.99
CA LEU A 43 10.42 8.10 8.23
C LEU A 43 11.31 9.34 8.14
N THR A 44 12.52 9.22 7.60
CA THR A 44 13.45 10.33 7.43
C THR A 44 12.90 11.36 6.45
N TYR A 45 12.35 10.88 5.33
CA TYR A 45 11.72 11.73 4.32
C TYR A 45 10.58 12.53 4.96
N ASN A 46 9.71 11.85 5.70
CA ASN A 46 8.57 12.50 6.34
C ASN A 46 8.99 13.53 7.37
N ALA A 47 10.00 13.21 8.20
CA ALA A 47 10.51 14.14 9.20
C ALA A 47 11.05 15.40 8.55
N GLY A 48 11.78 15.27 7.45
CA GLY A 48 12.32 16.40 6.71
C GLY A 48 11.24 17.33 6.18
N TYR A 49 10.25 16.78 5.53
CA TYR A 49 9.17 17.58 4.94
C TYR A 49 8.24 18.18 5.99
N LYS A 50 7.98 17.47 7.09
CA LYS A 50 7.19 18.02 8.19
C LYS A 50 7.90 19.23 8.81
N SER A 51 9.23 19.19 8.94
CA SER A 51 9.98 20.31 9.47
C SER A 51 9.92 21.56 8.58
N LEU A 52 9.63 21.37 7.29
CA LEU A 52 9.42 22.45 6.32
C LEU A 52 7.94 22.87 6.21
N GLY A 53 7.06 22.29 7.02
CA GLY A 53 5.64 22.58 6.97
C GLY A 53 4.92 21.93 5.79
N MET A 54 5.56 21.01 5.07
CA MET A 54 5.00 20.39 3.88
C MET A 54 4.39 19.02 4.23
N ASN A 55 3.35 19.03 5.05
CA ASN A 55 2.70 17.81 5.51
C ASN A 55 1.96 17.06 4.39
N ASN A 56 1.65 17.73 3.30
CA ASN A 56 0.92 17.16 2.17
C ASN A 56 1.77 16.20 1.31
N VAL A 57 3.09 16.19 1.50
CA VAL A 57 3.97 15.31 0.70
C VAL A 57 4.51 14.12 1.49
N VAL A 58 4.02 13.92 2.71
CA VAL A 58 4.49 12.79 3.53
C VAL A 58 4.03 11.47 2.92
N ARG A 59 4.83 10.43 3.14
CA ARG A 59 4.59 9.09 2.62
C ARG A 59 4.04 8.17 3.70
N PRO A 60 3.17 7.23 3.34
CA PRO A 60 2.75 6.22 4.30
C PRO A 60 3.95 5.34 4.69
N VAL A 61 4.02 5.01 5.97
CA VAL A 61 5.04 4.09 6.49
C VAL A 61 4.31 2.81 6.83
N LEU A 62 4.37 1.85 5.92
CA LEU A 62 3.62 0.61 6.03
C LEU A 62 4.58 -0.58 6.09
N TYR A 63 4.08 -1.68 6.62
CA TYR A 63 4.80 -2.93 6.64
C TYR A 63 4.22 -3.86 5.59
N PRO A 64 5.03 -4.79 5.05
CA PRO A 64 4.50 -5.73 4.07
C PRO A 64 3.41 -6.60 4.70
N PRO A 65 2.43 -7.05 3.91
CA PRO A 65 1.40 -7.92 4.44
C PRO A 65 1.99 -9.24 4.89
N LYS A 66 1.39 -9.82 5.92
CA LYS A 66 1.85 -11.08 6.49
C LYS A 66 1.80 -12.19 5.44
N GLU A 67 2.92 -12.88 5.27
CA GLU A 67 3.05 -13.97 4.29
C GLU A 67 2.76 -13.52 2.85
N GLY A 68 2.86 -12.22 2.56
CA GLY A 68 2.61 -11.69 1.23
C GLY A 68 1.15 -11.73 0.82
N LYS A 69 0.22 -11.86 1.77
CA LYS A 69 -1.21 -11.96 1.49
C LYS A 69 -1.99 -10.84 2.16
N ILE A 70 -2.96 -10.30 1.45
CA ILE A 70 -3.86 -9.30 1.99
C ILE A 70 -5.11 -10.00 2.49
N GLY A 71 -5.28 -9.99 3.81
CA GLY A 71 -6.49 -10.47 4.43
C GLY A 71 -7.38 -9.32 4.84
N GLY A 72 -8.42 -9.62 5.58
CA GLY A 72 -9.24 -8.61 6.21
C GLY A 72 -10.56 -8.36 5.53
N HIS A 73 -11.31 -7.47 6.16
CA HIS A 73 -12.71 -7.27 5.86
C HIS A 73 -12.99 -6.08 4.96
N CYS A 74 -12.00 -5.21 4.72
CA CYS A 74 -12.24 -3.96 4.00
C CYS A 74 -11.58 -3.92 2.63
N ILE A 75 -10.30 -4.32 2.53
CA ILE A 75 -9.54 -4.15 1.30
C ILE A 75 -10.06 -5.04 0.18
N ILE A 76 -10.11 -6.35 0.41
CA ILE A 76 -10.51 -7.29 -0.64
C ILE A 76 -11.96 -7.12 -1.08
N PRO A 77 -12.95 -7.04 -0.17
CA PRO A 77 -14.33 -6.80 -0.61
C PRO A 77 -14.51 -5.50 -1.40
N ASN A 78 -13.82 -4.43 -1.02
CA ASN A 78 -13.90 -3.17 -1.74
C ASN A 78 -13.20 -3.24 -3.10
N ALA A 79 -12.09 -3.95 -3.20
CA ALA A 79 -11.41 -4.17 -4.47
C ALA A 79 -12.27 -5.00 -5.41
N GLU A 80 -12.93 -6.03 -4.91
CA GLU A 80 -13.85 -6.85 -5.70
C GLU A 80 -15.03 -6.02 -6.18
N LEU A 81 -15.61 -5.20 -5.32
CA LEU A 81 -16.69 -4.30 -5.71
C LEU A 81 -16.23 -3.30 -6.77
N CYS A 82 -15.07 -2.69 -6.57
CA CYS A 82 -14.51 -1.70 -7.49
C CYS A 82 -14.26 -2.31 -8.88
N GLN A 83 -13.86 -3.57 -8.94
CA GLN A 83 -13.57 -4.27 -10.18
C GLN A 83 -14.81 -4.44 -11.06
N THR A 84 -16.00 -4.38 -10.49
CA THR A 84 -17.24 -4.51 -11.26
C THR A 84 -17.47 -3.32 -12.19
N PHE A 85 -16.88 -2.17 -11.90
CA PHE A 85 -17.06 -0.96 -12.71
C PHE A 85 -15.75 -0.28 -13.11
N PHE A 86 -14.62 -0.82 -12.69
CA PHE A 86 -13.32 -0.21 -12.96
C PHE A 86 -12.32 -1.30 -13.34
N ASP A 87 -11.88 -1.28 -14.59
CA ASP A 87 -10.87 -2.20 -15.09
C ASP A 87 -9.48 -1.61 -14.82
N SER A 88 -8.76 -2.21 -13.89
CA SER A 88 -7.47 -1.71 -13.44
C SER A 88 -6.52 -2.85 -13.13
N LYS A 89 -5.29 -2.76 -13.64
CA LYS A 89 -4.26 -3.74 -13.33
C LYS A 89 -3.84 -3.69 -11.87
N VAL A 90 -3.97 -2.53 -11.23
CA VAL A 90 -3.70 -2.40 -9.80
C VAL A 90 -4.71 -3.22 -9.00
N LEU A 91 -5.99 -3.16 -9.38
CA LEU A 91 -7.02 -3.97 -8.74
C LEU A 91 -6.75 -5.45 -8.94
N GLU A 92 -6.36 -5.85 -10.13
CA GLU A 92 -5.99 -7.25 -10.40
C GLU A 92 -4.87 -7.69 -9.48
N TYR A 93 -3.84 -6.87 -9.31
CA TYR A 93 -2.72 -7.21 -8.43
C TYR A 93 -3.16 -7.32 -6.97
N ILE A 94 -3.97 -6.39 -6.48
CA ILE A 94 -4.48 -6.45 -5.10
C ILE A 94 -5.22 -7.77 -4.87
N LEU A 95 -6.05 -8.17 -5.82
CA LEU A 95 -6.84 -9.39 -5.70
C LEU A 95 -5.98 -10.65 -5.79
N GLU A 96 -4.86 -10.61 -6.52
CA GLU A 96 -3.89 -11.70 -6.55
C GLU A 96 -3.26 -11.96 -5.18
N LEU A 97 -3.18 -10.95 -4.34
CA LEU A 97 -2.63 -11.08 -2.99
C LEU A 97 -3.69 -11.50 -1.97
N LYS A 98 -4.90 -11.76 -2.40
CA LYS A 98 -5.99 -12.21 -1.53
C LYS A 98 -5.58 -13.47 -0.76
N GLU A 99 -5.84 -13.43 0.52
CA GLU A 99 -5.59 -14.53 1.44
C GLU A 99 -6.46 -15.76 1.16
#